data_9c1dafd3d84122456b27ee2b065d38ad
#
_entry.id   9c1dafd3d84122456b27ee2b065d38ad
#
_cell.length_a   1.000
_cell.length_b   1.000
_cell.length_c   1.000
_cell.angle_alpha   90.00
_cell.angle_beta   90.00
_cell.angle_gamma   90.00
#
_symmetry.space_group_name_H-M   'P 1'
#
loop_
_entity.id
_entity.type
_entity.pdbx_description
1 polymer ?
#
loop_
_entity_poly.entity_id
_entity_poly.type
_entity_poly.pdbx_seq_one_letter_code
_entity_poly.pdbx_strand_id
1 'polypeptide(L)'
;AEEYPGIDAEDIRQEILLHVVEKKTTYESTDYPDGQLRKNFRNVAVSYAGRERYAFIYHSAEYVYTSSEVRQLFEKAFFQPEMWEKAPTMDDGVSIASGGIVIALWDLDRAYSALPTLDAAVIAKRYEQGDPLSSAETMRLSRAIDKITRSLNNGVVKRQNEAKKYSGPGLRRIGATA
;
A
#
# COMPACT_ATOMS: atom_id res chain seq x y z
N ALA A 1 9.58 1.71 -1.79
CA ALA A 1 9.57 1.18 -0.42
C ALA A 1 8.58 1.93 0.48
N GLU A 2 8.48 3.26 0.41
CA GLU A 2 7.51 4.02 1.21
C GLU A 2 6.04 3.65 0.91
N GLU A 3 5.74 3.30 -0.33
CA GLU A 3 4.40 2.93 -0.81
C GLU A 3 3.99 1.50 -0.39
N TYR A 4 4.98 0.66 -0.04
CA TYR A 4 4.78 -0.72 0.35
C TYR A 4 5.51 -1.01 1.68
N PRO A 5 4.87 -0.74 2.82
CA PRO A 5 5.47 -0.98 4.14
C PRO A 5 5.90 -2.44 4.32
N GLY A 6 7.05 -2.63 4.94
CA GLY A 6 7.57 -3.96 5.23
C GLY A 6 8.44 -4.59 4.15
N ILE A 7 8.54 -3.97 2.97
CA ILE A 7 9.40 -4.44 1.89
C ILE A 7 10.74 -3.70 1.95
N ASP A 8 11.83 -4.45 1.93
CA ASP A 8 13.16 -3.86 1.95
C ASP A 8 13.47 -3.21 0.58
N ALA A 9 14.02 -2.01 0.61
CA ALA A 9 14.44 -1.32 -0.60
C ALA A 9 15.56 -2.07 -1.32
N GLU A 10 16.40 -2.78 -0.57
CA GLU A 10 17.49 -3.57 -1.16
C GLU A 10 16.96 -4.80 -1.90
N ASP A 11 15.92 -5.46 -1.40
CA ASP A 11 15.27 -6.58 -2.09
C ASP A 11 14.67 -6.12 -3.43
N ILE A 12 14.02 -4.94 -3.44
CA ILE A 12 13.51 -4.34 -4.70
C ILE A 12 14.66 -4.06 -5.67
N ARG A 13 15.78 -3.55 -5.17
CA ARG A 13 16.96 -3.26 -5.99
C ARG A 13 17.57 -4.52 -6.59
N GLN A 14 17.67 -5.59 -5.81
CA GLN A 14 18.16 -6.89 -6.28
C GLN A 14 17.26 -7.48 -7.36
N GLU A 15 15.94 -7.39 -7.20
CA GLU A 15 14.97 -7.85 -8.21
C GLU A 15 15.10 -7.07 -9.52
N ILE A 16 15.30 -5.75 -9.46
CA ILE A 16 15.58 -4.94 -10.66
C ILE A 16 16.87 -5.40 -11.34
N LEU A 17 17.94 -5.63 -10.57
CA LEU A 17 19.22 -6.10 -11.12
C LEU A 17 19.07 -7.49 -11.75
N LEU A 18 18.36 -8.41 -11.10
CA LEU A 18 18.07 -9.73 -11.64
C LEU A 18 17.33 -9.63 -12.97
N HIS A 19 16.28 -8.79 -13.04
CA HIS A 19 15.56 -8.55 -14.27
C HIS A 19 16.45 -8.02 -15.41
N VAL A 20 17.39 -7.11 -15.10
CA VAL A 20 18.35 -6.60 -16.09
C VAL A 20 19.26 -7.73 -16.60
N VAL A 21 19.74 -8.60 -15.71
CA VAL A 21 20.58 -9.75 -16.09
C VAL A 21 19.81 -10.74 -16.96
N GLU A 22 18.58 -11.09 -16.58
CA GLU A 22 17.71 -12.01 -17.34
C GLU A 22 17.34 -11.46 -18.72
N LYS A 23 17.17 -10.14 -18.85
CA LYS A 23 16.82 -9.44 -20.09
C LYS A 23 18.00 -8.77 -20.76
N LYS A 24 19.24 -9.19 -20.43
CA LYS A 24 20.48 -8.57 -20.90
C LYS A 24 20.49 -8.36 -22.41
N THR A 25 20.22 -9.40 -23.18
CA THR A 25 20.21 -9.33 -24.65
C THR A 25 19.21 -8.30 -25.19
N THR A 26 18.05 -8.19 -24.55
CA THR A 26 17.02 -7.19 -24.94
C THR A 26 17.49 -5.78 -24.65
N TYR A 27 18.12 -5.55 -23.48
CA TYR A 27 18.64 -4.23 -23.10
C TYR A 27 19.88 -3.84 -23.90
N GLU A 28 20.73 -4.78 -24.32
CA GLU A 28 21.89 -4.52 -25.15
C GLU A 28 21.54 -4.31 -26.64
N SER A 29 20.47 -4.95 -27.12
CA SER A 29 20.05 -4.86 -28.53
C SER A 29 19.14 -3.67 -28.83
N THR A 30 18.60 -3.01 -27.82
CA THR A 30 17.63 -1.92 -27.95
C THR A 30 18.15 -0.67 -27.25
N ASP A 31 18.27 0.42 -28.00
CA ASP A 31 18.57 1.73 -27.41
C ASP A 31 17.31 2.30 -26.76
N TYR A 32 17.18 2.05 -25.44
CA TYR A 32 16.04 2.56 -24.67
C TYR A 32 16.30 3.99 -24.20
N PRO A 33 15.39 4.93 -24.47
CA PRO A 33 15.43 6.24 -23.83
C PRO A 33 15.36 6.12 -22.30
N ASP A 34 16.07 6.97 -21.57
CA ASP A 34 16.12 6.97 -20.11
C ASP A 34 14.73 6.92 -19.45
N GLY A 35 13.74 7.64 -20.01
CA GLY A 35 12.38 7.64 -19.53
C GLY A 35 11.71 6.25 -19.61
N GLN A 36 12.01 5.51 -20.69
CA GLN A 36 11.48 4.15 -20.87
C GLN A 36 12.16 3.16 -19.92
N LEU A 37 13.47 3.26 -19.70
CA LEU A 37 14.18 2.45 -18.72
C LEU A 37 13.64 2.67 -17.30
N ARG A 38 13.47 3.92 -16.89
CA ARG A 38 12.87 4.26 -15.58
C ARG A 38 11.48 3.67 -15.42
N LYS A 39 10.65 3.72 -16.48
CA LYS A 39 9.30 3.13 -16.47
C LYS A 39 9.37 1.61 -16.32
N ASN A 40 10.26 0.94 -17.06
CA ASN A 40 10.43 -0.51 -16.98
C ASN A 40 10.88 -0.93 -15.58
N PHE A 41 11.90 -0.29 -15.02
CA PHE A 41 12.38 -0.60 -13.67
C PHE A 41 11.33 -0.31 -12.58
N ARG A 42 10.56 0.78 -12.73
CA ARG A 42 9.44 1.04 -11.83
C ARG A 42 8.39 -0.06 -11.90
N ASN A 43 8.06 -0.56 -13.09
CA ASN A 43 7.09 -1.64 -13.25
C ASN A 43 7.59 -2.95 -12.59
N VAL A 44 8.88 -3.28 -12.73
CA VAL A 44 9.49 -4.42 -12.03
C VAL A 44 9.40 -4.25 -10.53
N ALA A 45 9.78 -3.08 -10.01
CA ALA A 45 9.72 -2.76 -8.59
C ALA A 45 8.29 -2.88 -8.02
N VAL A 46 7.30 -2.32 -8.70
CA VAL A 46 5.90 -2.36 -8.28
C VAL A 46 5.35 -3.80 -8.33
N SER A 47 5.69 -4.55 -9.38
CA SER A 47 5.27 -5.94 -9.52
C SER A 47 5.84 -6.82 -8.41
N TYR A 48 7.14 -6.69 -8.12
CA TYR A 48 7.78 -7.38 -7.00
C TYR A 48 7.16 -7.01 -5.66
N ALA A 49 7.07 -5.71 -5.37
CA ALA A 49 6.48 -5.22 -4.13
C ALA A 49 5.03 -5.69 -3.93
N GLY A 50 4.25 -5.76 -5.01
CA GLY A 50 2.89 -6.30 -4.97
C GLY A 50 2.84 -7.78 -4.58
N ARG A 51 3.74 -8.61 -5.16
CA ARG A 51 3.84 -10.04 -4.83
C ARG A 51 4.25 -10.25 -3.37
N GLU A 52 5.29 -9.56 -2.92
CA GLU A 52 5.78 -9.66 -1.53
C GLU A 52 4.73 -9.21 -0.52
N ARG A 53 4.02 -8.12 -0.83
CA ARG A 53 2.91 -7.67 0.00
C ARG A 53 1.80 -8.72 0.10
N TYR A 54 1.44 -9.34 -1.02
CA TYR A 54 0.42 -10.39 -1.04
C TYR A 54 0.86 -11.61 -0.22
N ALA A 55 2.11 -12.05 -0.41
CA ALA A 55 2.68 -13.13 0.38
C ALA A 55 2.70 -12.80 1.89
N PHE A 56 3.09 -11.56 2.24
CA PHE A 56 3.08 -11.11 3.63
C PHE A 56 1.68 -11.16 4.24
N ILE A 57 0.66 -10.63 3.57
CA ILE A 57 -0.74 -10.63 4.03
C ILE A 57 -1.23 -12.08 4.21
N TYR A 58 -0.91 -12.96 3.24
CA TYR A 58 -1.32 -14.36 3.29
C TYR A 58 -0.70 -15.12 4.46
N HIS A 59 0.59 -14.91 4.74
CA HIS A 59 1.31 -15.63 5.79
C HIS A 59 1.15 -15.04 7.19
N SER A 60 0.99 -13.72 7.30
CA SER A 60 0.90 -13.04 8.60
C SER A 60 -0.54 -12.82 9.08
N ALA A 61 -1.52 -12.96 8.19
CA ALA A 61 -2.89 -12.52 8.40
C ALA A 61 -3.01 -11.03 8.81
N GLU A 62 -1.96 -10.23 8.56
CA GLU A 62 -1.92 -8.79 8.82
C GLU A 62 -2.14 -8.02 7.53
N TYR A 63 -3.19 -7.19 7.49
CA TYR A 63 -3.46 -6.39 6.31
C TYR A 63 -2.58 -5.14 6.28
N VAL A 64 -1.98 -4.87 5.12
CA VAL A 64 -1.16 -3.67 4.87
C VAL A 64 -1.85 -2.82 3.81
N TYR A 65 -2.33 -1.66 4.22
CA TYR A 65 -3.04 -0.73 3.34
C TYR A 65 -2.08 0.03 2.42
N THR A 66 -2.48 0.20 1.16
CA THR A 66 -1.85 1.16 0.24
C THR A 66 -2.67 2.45 0.17
N SER A 67 -2.02 3.56 -0.21
CA SER A 67 -2.73 4.84 -0.41
C SER A 67 -3.81 4.75 -1.51
N SER A 68 -3.64 3.86 -2.49
CA SER A 68 -4.64 3.58 -3.53
C SER A 68 -5.88 2.92 -2.96
N GLU A 69 -5.72 1.93 -2.09
CA GLU A 69 -6.85 1.25 -1.43
C GLU A 69 -7.59 2.17 -0.47
N VAL A 70 -6.87 3.00 0.28
CA VAL A 70 -7.49 4.01 1.15
C VAL A 70 -8.34 4.98 0.33
N ARG A 71 -7.87 5.41 -0.86
CA ARG A 71 -8.67 6.23 -1.77
C ARG A 71 -9.92 5.50 -2.25
N GLN A 72 -9.80 4.24 -2.66
CA GLN A 72 -10.94 3.43 -3.11
C GLN A 72 -11.98 3.22 -1.99
N LEU A 73 -11.53 3.04 -0.74
CA LEU A 73 -12.42 2.94 0.40
C LEU A 73 -13.25 4.22 0.60
N PHE A 74 -12.62 5.39 0.51
CA PHE A 74 -13.35 6.66 0.56
C PHE A 74 -14.30 6.85 -0.60
N GLU A 75 -13.86 6.51 -1.82
CA GLU A 75 -14.63 6.69 -3.04
C GLU A 75 -15.87 5.79 -3.12
N LYS A 76 -15.73 4.54 -2.64
CA LYS A 76 -16.73 3.50 -2.89
C LYS A 76 -17.54 3.08 -1.66
N ALA A 77 -17.06 3.35 -0.46
CA ALA A 77 -17.64 2.73 0.72
C ALA A 77 -17.80 3.66 1.93
N PHE A 78 -16.81 4.45 2.29
CA PHE A 78 -16.75 5.11 3.58
C PHE A 78 -17.92 6.08 3.84
N PHE A 79 -18.29 6.87 2.85
CA PHE A 79 -19.40 7.81 2.93
C PHE A 79 -20.75 7.22 2.49
N GLN A 80 -20.83 5.89 2.30
CA GLN A 80 -22.05 5.19 1.88
C GLN A 80 -22.57 4.33 3.05
N PRO A 81 -23.66 4.76 3.73
CA PRO A 81 -24.17 4.03 4.90
C PRO A 81 -24.48 2.56 4.64
N GLU A 82 -24.96 2.23 3.44
CA GLU A 82 -25.33 0.86 3.06
C GLU A 82 -24.12 -0.10 3.06
N MET A 83 -22.92 0.43 2.87
CA MET A 83 -21.68 -0.37 2.83
C MET A 83 -21.20 -0.76 4.22
N TRP A 84 -21.68 -0.08 5.27
CA TRP A 84 -21.38 -0.43 6.65
C TRP A 84 -22.23 -1.61 7.16
N GLU A 85 -23.39 -1.84 6.54
CA GLU A 85 -24.33 -2.89 6.90
C GLU A 85 -24.14 -4.16 6.09
N LYS A 86 -23.60 -4.05 4.88
CA LYS A 86 -23.40 -5.18 3.96
C LYS A 86 -21.92 -5.48 3.81
N ALA A 87 -21.53 -6.74 4.05
CA ALA A 87 -20.22 -7.21 3.60
C ALA A 87 -20.21 -7.19 2.06
N PRO A 88 -19.37 -6.37 1.39
CA PRO A 88 -19.36 -6.32 -0.05
C PRO A 88 -18.87 -7.64 -0.63
N THR A 89 -19.46 -8.03 -1.74
CA THR A 89 -19.02 -9.15 -2.55
C THR A 89 -17.78 -8.76 -3.37
N MET A 90 -17.02 -9.75 -3.84
CA MET A 90 -15.81 -9.52 -4.65
C MET A 90 -16.05 -8.70 -5.93
N ASP A 91 -17.29 -8.58 -6.38
CA ASP A 91 -17.70 -7.86 -7.59
C ASP A 91 -17.72 -6.33 -7.43
N ASP A 92 -17.67 -5.82 -6.21
CA ASP A 92 -17.77 -4.37 -5.97
C ASP A 92 -16.47 -3.60 -6.28
N GLY A 93 -15.47 -4.28 -6.85
CA GLY A 93 -14.21 -3.68 -7.34
C GLY A 93 -13.33 -3.07 -6.24
N VAL A 94 -13.59 -3.43 -4.99
CA VAL A 94 -12.72 -3.14 -3.85
C VAL A 94 -11.86 -4.38 -3.59
N SER A 95 -10.61 -4.34 -4.00
CA SER A 95 -9.66 -5.43 -3.79
C SER A 95 -9.16 -5.45 -2.34
N ILE A 96 -10.07 -5.75 -1.41
CA ILE A 96 -9.69 -6.00 -0.03
C ILE A 96 -9.88 -7.50 0.18
N ALA A 97 -8.77 -8.19 0.44
CA ALA A 97 -8.78 -9.61 0.72
C ALA A 97 -9.77 -9.92 1.86
N SER A 98 -10.60 -10.86 1.57
CA SER A 98 -11.67 -11.49 2.33
C SER A 98 -11.51 -11.48 3.86
N GLY A 99 -11.99 -10.55 4.51
CA GLY A 99 -12.07 -10.51 5.98
C GLY A 99 -12.76 -9.28 6.44
N GLY A 100 -12.95 -8.39 5.53
CA GLY A 100 -13.76 -7.39 5.97
C GLY A 100 -13.51 -5.99 5.53
N ILE A 101 -14.22 -5.63 4.50
CA ILE A 101 -14.45 -4.21 4.25
C ILE A 101 -14.98 -3.52 5.51
N VAL A 102 -15.79 -4.18 6.32
CA VAL A 102 -16.31 -3.62 7.58
C VAL A 102 -15.18 -3.34 8.57
N ILE A 103 -14.21 -4.26 8.71
CA ILE A 103 -13.04 -4.03 9.56
C ILE A 103 -12.19 -2.90 8.99
N ALA A 104 -11.97 -2.89 7.66
CA ALA A 104 -11.24 -1.83 6.99
C ALA A 104 -11.92 -0.45 7.15
N LEU A 105 -13.26 -0.41 7.10
CA LEU A 105 -14.02 0.81 7.32
C LEU A 105 -13.92 1.29 8.78
N TRP A 106 -13.95 0.40 9.76
CA TRP A 106 -13.77 0.76 11.16
C TRP A 106 -12.37 1.29 11.47
N ASP A 107 -11.35 0.64 10.91
CA ASP A 107 -9.97 1.12 11.03
C ASP A 107 -9.81 2.49 10.36
N LEU A 108 -10.41 2.65 9.18
CA LEU A 108 -10.41 3.89 8.43
C LEU A 108 -11.13 5.02 9.18
N ASP A 109 -12.30 4.74 9.79
CA ASP A 109 -13.05 5.71 10.57
C ASP A 109 -12.23 6.23 11.75
N ARG A 110 -11.59 5.33 12.49
CA ARG A 110 -10.71 5.71 13.59
C ARG A 110 -9.55 6.59 13.11
N ALA A 111 -8.92 6.23 11.98
CA ALA A 111 -7.81 7.00 11.42
C ALA A 111 -8.29 8.36 10.86
N TYR A 112 -9.47 8.42 10.24
CA TYR A 112 -10.10 9.63 9.73
C TYR A 112 -10.48 10.59 10.87
N SER A 113 -11.10 10.08 11.92
CA SER A 113 -11.50 10.86 13.11
C SER A 113 -10.30 11.46 13.86
N ALA A 114 -9.11 10.86 13.72
CA ALA A 114 -7.88 11.37 14.31
C ALA A 114 -7.18 12.45 13.45
N LEU A 115 -7.71 12.76 12.25
CA LEU A 115 -7.12 13.78 11.39
C LEU A 115 -7.37 15.21 11.89
N PRO A 116 -6.46 16.15 11.57
CA PRO A 116 -6.75 17.58 11.70
C PRO A 116 -7.98 17.97 10.88
N THR A 117 -8.83 18.86 11.41
CA THR A 117 -10.09 19.27 10.79
C THR A 117 -9.96 19.69 9.31
N LEU A 118 -8.89 20.42 8.97
CA LEU A 118 -8.66 20.86 7.59
C LEU A 118 -8.31 19.70 6.64
N ASP A 119 -7.67 18.65 7.12
CA ASP A 119 -7.34 17.47 6.32
C ASP A 119 -8.60 16.60 6.12
N ALA A 120 -9.41 16.44 7.16
CA ALA A 120 -10.70 15.75 7.09
C ALA A 120 -11.68 16.47 6.14
N ALA A 121 -11.76 17.80 6.23
CA ALA A 121 -12.63 18.60 5.37
C ALA A 121 -12.33 18.46 3.87
N VAL A 122 -11.05 18.35 3.50
CA VAL A 122 -10.67 18.15 2.08
C VAL A 122 -11.05 16.75 1.59
N ILE A 123 -10.97 15.71 2.46
CA ILE A 123 -11.44 14.37 2.14
C ILE A 123 -12.96 14.36 1.94
N ALA A 124 -13.72 14.95 2.88
CA ALA A 124 -15.18 15.04 2.77
C ALA A 124 -15.59 15.83 1.51
N LYS A 125 -14.97 16.98 1.26
CA LYS A 125 -15.22 17.77 0.05
C LYS A 125 -15.08 16.94 -1.23
N ARG A 126 -14.03 16.10 -1.31
CA ARG A 126 -13.76 15.30 -2.51
C ARG A 126 -14.65 14.08 -2.64
N TYR A 127 -14.84 13.31 -1.58
CA TYR A 127 -15.43 11.97 -1.65
C TYR A 127 -16.89 11.92 -1.17
N GLU A 128 -17.31 12.81 -0.27
CA GLU A 128 -18.69 12.90 0.21
C GLU A 128 -19.51 13.87 -0.65
N GLN A 129 -18.95 15.08 -0.91
CA GLN A 129 -19.65 16.14 -1.65
C GLN A 129 -19.43 16.05 -3.16
N GLY A 130 -18.36 15.39 -3.60
CA GLY A 130 -18.01 15.30 -5.02
C GLY A 130 -17.44 16.58 -5.62
N ASP A 131 -17.09 17.56 -4.79
CA ASP A 131 -16.67 18.88 -5.23
C ASP A 131 -15.25 18.87 -5.85
N PRO A 132 -15.01 19.74 -6.85
CA PRO A 132 -13.68 19.90 -7.41
C PRO A 132 -12.73 20.54 -6.40
N LEU A 133 -11.48 20.07 -6.40
CA LEU A 133 -10.43 20.58 -5.54
C LEU A 133 -9.49 21.53 -6.30
N SER A 134 -9.05 22.58 -5.63
CA SER A 134 -7.93 23.40 -6.08
C SER A 134 -6.61 22.63 -6.04
N SER A 135 -5.56 23.13 -6.68
CA SER A 135 -4.24 22.51 -6.66
C SER A 135 -3.69 22.37 -5.23
N ALA A 136 -3.89 23.35 -4.38
CA ALA A 136 -3.47 23.30 -2.97
C ALA A 136 -4.24 22.24 -2.18
N GLU A 137 -5.57 22.13 -2.40
CA GLU A 137 -6.40 21.10 -1.77
C GLU A 137 -6.05 19.69 -2.27
N THR A 138 -5.72 19.53 -3.55
CA THR A 138 -5.27 18.25 -4.12
C THR A 138 -3.98 17.77 -3.45
N MET A 139 -3.02 18.67 -3.23
CA MET A 139 -1.80 18.34 -2.49
C MET A 139 -2.09 18.00 -1.02
N ARG A 140 -3.02 18.72 -0.39
CA ARG A 140 -3.45 18.44 0.98
C ARG A 140 -4.15 17.07 1.07
N LEU A 141 -5.03 16.76 0.12
CA LEU A 141 -5.69 15.45 0.02
C LEU A 141 -4.66 14.32 -0.05
N SER A 142 -3.65 14.42 -0.91
CA SER A 142 -2.61 13.40 -1.00
C SER A 142 -1.90 13.19 0.34
N ARG A 143 -1.51 14.27 1.01
CA ARG A 143 -0.86 14.20 2.33
C ARG A 143 -1.79 13.61 3.41
N ALA A 144 -3.08 13.93 3.37
CA ALA A 144 -4.05 13.38 4.30
C ALA A 144 -4.24 11.86 4.11
N ILE A 145 -4.35 11.41 2.87
CA ILE A 145 -4.40 9.98 2.53
C ILE A 145 -3.13 9.26 3.00
N ASP A 146 -1.94 9.84 2.78
CA ASP A 146 -0.67 9.24 3.23
C ASP A 146 -0.58 9.17 4.76
N LYS A 147 -1.11 10.15 5.49
CA LYS A 147 -1.20 10.12 6.96
C LYS A 147 -2.10 8.98 7.44
N ILE A 148 -3.28 8.82 6.82
CA ILE A 148 -4.20 7.72 7.13
C ILE A 148 -3.51 6.38 6.86
N THR A 149 -2.94 6.20 5.68
CA THR A 149 -2.26 4.96 5.29
C THR A 149 -1.15 4.59 6.28
N ARG A 150 -0.34 5.56 6.70
CA ARG A 150 0.67 5.34 7.74
C ARG A 150 0.07 4.99 9.08
N SER A 151 -1.01 5.64 9.48
CA SER A 151 -1.71 5.35 10.73
C SER A 151 -2.25 3.93 10.76
N LEU A 152 -2.88 3.48 9.68
CA LEU A 152 -3.41 2.13 9.52
C LEU A 152 -2.29 1.07 9.60
N ASN A 153 -1.16 1.34 8.98
CA ASN A 153 -0.02 0.41 8.91
C ASN A 153 0.93 0.48 10.11
N ASN A 154 0.75 1.44 11.03
CA ASN A 154 1.73 1.72 12.09
C ASN A 154 1.98 0.51 13.00
N GLY A 155 0.94 -0.26 13.32
CA GLY A 155 1.07 -1.48 14.11
C GLY A 155 1.93 -2.55 13.43
N VAL A 156 1.72 -2.77 12.14
CA VAL A 156 2.46 -3.73 11.32
C VAL A 156 3.92 -3.32 11.20
N VAL A 157 4.17 -2.07 10.83
CA VAL A 157 5.54 -1.52 10.69
C VAL A 157 6.30 -1.59 12.02
N LYS A 158 5.64 -1.29 13.14
CA LYS A 158 6.27 -1.38 14.46
C LYS A 158 6.69 -2.82 14.78
N ARG A 159 5.82 -3.81 14.58
CA ARG A 159 6.12 -5.22 14.81
C ARG A 159 7.25 -5.72 13.90
N GLN A 160 7.25 -5.34 12.64
CA GLN A 160 8.32 -5.68 11.70
C GLN A 160 9.67 -5.10 12.10
N ASN A 161 9.70 -3.84 12.54
CA ASN A 161 10.92 -3.21 13.03
C ASN A 161 11.43 -3.84 14.33
N GLU A 162 10.54 -4.26 15.22
CA GLU A 162 10.89 -5.00 16.42
C GLU A 162 11.47 -6.38 16.05
N ALA A 163 10.82 -7.12 15.15
CA ALA A 163 11.34 -8.40 14.67
C ALA A 163 12.73 -8.28 14.03
N LYS A 164 12.98 -7.22 13.25
CA LYS A 164 14.31 -6.93 12.67
C LYS A 164 15.39 -6.70 13.73
N LYS A 165 15.07 -6.07 14.87
CA LYS A 165 16.03 -5.87 15.97
C LYS A 165 16.50 -7.20 16.58
N TYR A 166 15.66 -8.22 16.57
CA TYR A 166 15.96 -9.53 17.14
C TYR A 166 16.45 -10.54 16.10
N SER A 167 16.37 -10.25 14.81
CA SER A 167 16.90 -11.09 13.75
C SER A 167 18.40 -10.85 13.50
N GLY A 168 19.22 -11.14 14.50
CA GLY A 168 20.67 -11.21 14.32
C GLY A 168 21.05 -12.41 13.43
N PRO A 169 22.25 -12.43 12.83
CA PRO A 169 22.69 -13.48 11.91
C PRO A 169 22.68 -14.92 12.50
N GLY A 170 22.52 -15.07 13.82
CA GLY A 170 22.41 -16.38 14.50
C GLY A 170 20.99 -16.94 14.58
N LEU A 171 19.95 -16.13 14.45
CA LEU A 171 18.55 -16.56 14.63
C LEU A 171 17.89 -17.07 13.33
N ARG A 172 18.45 -16.79 12.18
CA ARG A 172 17.94 -17.31 10.88
C ARG A 172 18.08 -18.82 10.71
N ARG A 173 18.86 -19.51 11.56
CA ARG A 173 19.10 -20.96 11.46
C ARG A 173 18.15 -21.83 12.27
N ILE A 174 17.33 -21.28 13.16
CA ILE A 174 16.46 -22.07 14.04
C ILE A 174 15.07 -22.32 13.46
N GLY A 175 14.67 -21.58 12.41
CA GLY A 175 13.36 -21.74 11.75
C GLY A 175 13.34 -22.63 10.49
N ALA A 176 14.45 -23.29 10.14
CA ALA A 176 14.56 -24.06 8.89
C ALA A 176 14.56 -25.58 9.09
N THR A 177 14.18 -26.05 10.29
CA THR A 177 14.03 -27.50 10.55
C THR A 177 12.78 -27.74 11.40
N ALA A 178 11.64 -27.76 10.76
CA ALA A 178 10.47 -28.56 11.15
C ALA A 178 9.59 -28.76 9.93
#